data_a877450421ac5b6d9593a606c4d837eb
#
_entry.id   a877450421ac5b6d9593a606c4d837eb
#
_cell.length_a   1.000
_cell.length_b   1.000
_cell.length_c   1.000
_cell.angle_alpha   90.00
_cell.angle_beta   90.00
_cell.angle_gamma   90.00
#
_symmetry.space_group_name_H-M   'P 1'
#
loop_
_entity.id
_entity.type
_entity.pdbx_description
1 polymer ?
#
loop_
_entity_poly.entity_id
_entity_poly.type
_entity_poly.pdbx_seq_one_letter_code
_entity_poly.pdbx_strand_id
1 'polypeptide(L)'
;THRLSSAASDVYKRQVGTFMSQDVKVLQDTVEAIPWVSHASIRKQWPDTVKVFLTEYKAVAIWNGNELLNSQGQVFNGDIGKLAEERVKLYGPAETSKEVLAVWRKISPEFAALNLKISSLLLNDRRAWQIILDTGIRLELGKESLEERVERFLSLYKNLGSDSQRVSYIDLRYDTGASVGWFPEQELEQESTDD
;
A
#
# COMPACT_ATOMS: atom_id res chain seq x y z
N THR A 1 -16.04 -22.42 -4.89
CA THR A 1 -17.40 -21.86 -4.69
C THR A 1 -17.34 -20.85 -3.55
N HIS A 2 -16.91 -19.62 -3.85
CA HIS A 2 -17.00 -18.53 -2.87
C HIS A 2 -18.45 -18.05 -2.76
N ARG A 3 -19.00 -18.05 -1.55
CA ARG A 3 -20.28 -17.41 -1.26
C ARG A 3 -20.06 -15.90 -1.42
N LEU A 4 -20.90 -15.27 -2.23
CA LEU A 4 -21.02 -13.83 -2.34
C LEU A 4 -21.24 -13.25 -0.92
N SER A 5 -20.59 -12.13 -0.59
CA SER A 5 -20.93 -11.40 0.63
C SER A 5 -22.38 -10.96 0.55
N SER A 6 -23.08 -10.89 1.69
CA SER A 6 -24.52 -10.60 1.75
C SER A 6 -24.92 -9.30 1.05
N ALA A 7 -24.03 -8.30 1.02
CA ALA A 7 -24.26 -7.02 0.36
C ALA A 7 -24.33 -7.14 -1.19
N ALA A 8 -23.48 -7.98 -1.81
CA ALA A 8 -23.53 -8.22 -3.25
C ALA A 8 -24.78 -9.02 -3.65
N SER A 9 -25.25 -9.92 -2.77
CA SER A 9 -26.46 -10.71 -3.00
C SER A 9 -27.74 -9.87 -3.00
N ASP A 10 -27.82 -8.80 -2.20
CA ASP A 10 -29.04 -7.98 -2.09
C ASP A 10 -29.22 -6.99 -3.25
N VAL A 11 -28.11 -6.47 -3.81
CA VAL A 11 -28.17 -5.63 -5.03
C VAL A 11 -28.65 -6.44 -6.22
N TYR A 12 -28.32 -7.72 -6.27
CA TYR A 12 -28.65 -8.62 -7.36
C TYR A 12 -30.14 -8.98 -7.41
N LYS A 13 -30.80 -9.14 -6.27
CA LYS A 13 -32.22 -9.55 -6.20
C LYS A 13 -33.22 -8.51 -6.71
N ARG A 14 -32.81 -7.24 -6.83
CA ARG A 14 -33.74 -6.14 -7.23
C ARG A 14 -33.82 -5.86 -8.72
N GLN A 15 -32.99 -6.45 -9.58
CA GLN A 15 -32.91 -6.10 -11.01
C GLN A 15 -33.08 -7.27 -11.98
N VAL A 16 -33.54 -8.43 -11.55
CA VAL A 16 -33.66 -9.59 -12.43
C VAL A 16 -34.95 -9.45 -13.24
N GLY A 17 -34.85 -8.88 -14.44
CA GLY A 17 -35.87 -9.00 -15.49
C GLY A 17 -35.97 -10.44 -15.99
N THR A 18 -36.89 -10.68 -16.92
CA THR A 18 -37.08 -12.03 -17.50
C THR A 18 -35.80 -12.57 -18.09
N PHE A 19 -35.42 -13.79 -17.75
CA PHE A 19 -34.18 -14.50 -18.16
C PHE A 19 -33.81 -14.35 -19.65
N MET A 20 -34.79 -14.27 -20.53
CA MET A 20 -34.58 -14.17 -21.98
C MET A 20 -34.20 -12.77 -22.46
N SER A 21 -34.60 -11.72 -21.74
CA SER A 21 -34.42 -10.33 -22.14
C SER A 21 -33.14 -9.69 -21.59
N GLN A 22 -32.43 -10.35 -20.67
CA GLN A 22 -31.22 -9.79 -20.09
C GLN A 22 -30.04 -9.91 -21.05
N ASP A 23 -29.47 -8.78 -21.40
CA ASP A 23 -28.19 -8.71 -22.09
C ASP A 23 -27.07 -9.06 -21.10
N VAL A 24 -26.38 -10.17 -21.38
CA VAL A 24 -25.24 -10.66 -20.57
C VAL A 24 -24.15 -9.59 -20.45
N LYS A 25 -23.98 -8.80 -21.51
CA LYS A 25 -22.98 -7.73 -21.52
C LYS A 25 -23.33 -6.60 -20.55
N VAL A 26 -24.57 -6.15 -20.54
CA VAL A 26 -25.06 -5.10 -19.60
C VAL A 26 -24.91 -5.57 -18.16
N LEU A 27 -25.20 -6.85 -17.90
CA LEU A 27 -25.06 -7.43 -16.58
C LEU A 27 -23.57 -7.52 -16.16
N GLN A 28 -22.70 -7.92 -17.09
CA GLN A 28 -21.25 -7.94 -16.87
C GLN A 28 -20.71 -6.55 -16.59
N ASP A 29 -21.05 -5.56 -17.41
CA ASP A 29 -20.61 -4.17 -17.23
C ASP A 29 -21.09 -3.60 -15.89
N THR A 30 -22.33 -3.95 -15.47
CA THR A 30 -22.87 -3.54 -14.17
C THR A 30 -22.10 -4.14 -13.00
N VAL A 31 -21.71 -5.40 -13.10
CA VAL A 31 -20.95 -6.09 -12.05
C VAL A 31 -19.50 -5.60 -12.02
N GLU A 32 -18.88 -5.37 -13.17
CA GLU A 32 -17.52 -4.85 -13.26
C GLU A 32 -17.42 -3.36 -12.84
N ALA A 33 -18.55 -2.63 -12.80
CA ALA A 33 -18.61 -1.30 -12.20
C ALA A 33 -18.47 -1.30 -10.65
N ILE A 34 -18.55 -2.46 -10.01
CA ILE A 34 -18.32 -2.58 -8.56
C ILE A 34 -16.84 -2.38 -8.28
N PRO A 35 -16.43 -1.43 -7.41
CA PRO A 35 -15.04 -0.98 -7.26
C PRO A 35 -14.01 -2.06 -6.94
N TRP A 36 -14.40 -3.14 -6.25
CA TRP A 36 -13.50 -4.23 -5.86
C TRP A 36 -13.49 -5.43 -6.82
N VAL A 37 -14.34 -5.39 -7.88
CA VAL A 37 -14.40 -6.42 -8.91
C VAL A 37 -13.41 -6.09 -10.03
N SER A 38 -12.47 -6.98 -10.29
CA SER A 38 -11.50 -6.82 -11.38
C SER A 38 -12.02 -7.38 -12.71
N HIS A 39 -12.86 -8.43 -12.62
CA HIS A 39 -13.45 -9.07 -13.80
C HIS A 39 -14.68 -9.88 -13.41
N ALA A 40 -15.71 -9.88 -14.27
CA ALA A 40 -16.89 -10.69 -14.14
C ALA A 40 -17.11 -11.56 -15.39
N SER A 41 -17.37 -12.84 -15.19
CA SER A 41 -17.79 -13.76 -16.26
C SER A 41 -19.19 -14.27 -15.97
N ILE A 42 -20.10 -14.09 -16.95
CA ILE A 42 -21.49 -14.44 -16.80
C ILE A 42 -21.85 -15.54 -17.77
N ARG A 43 -22.47 -16.61 -17.25
CA ARG A 43 -22.94 -17.75 -18.03
C ARG A 43 -24.40 -18.01 -17.75
N LYS A 44 -25.22 -18.04 -18.81
CA LYS A 44 -26.60 -18.52 -18.74
C LYS A 44 -26.61 -20.05 -18.76
N GLN A 45 -27.32 -20.64 -17.83
CA GLN A 45 -27.58 -22.09 -17.77
C GLN A 45 -29.07 -22.33 -17.81
N TRP A 46 -29.50 -23.01 -18.88
CA TRP A 46 -30.92 -23.37 -19.05
C TRP A 46 -31.46 -24.21 -17.88
N PRO A 47 -32.76 -24.09 -17.49
CA PRO A 47 -33.74 -23.20 -18.13
C PRO A 47 -33.77 -21.75 -17.63
N ASP A 48 -33.30 -21.44 -16.40
CA ASP A 48 -33.58 -20.19 -15.69
C ASP A 48 -32.44 -19.66 -14.81
N THR A 49 -31.25 -20.22 -14.95
CA THR A 49 -30.13 -19.92 -14.07
C THR A 49 -29.07 -19.04 -14.75
N VAL A 50 -28.60 -17.98 -14.05
CA VAL A 50 -27.45 -17.17 -14.42
C VAL A 50 -26.34 -17.43 -13.41
N LYS A 51 -25.19 -17.88 -13.89
CA LYS A 51 -23.98 -18.04 -13.09
C LYS A 51 -23.06 -16.85 -13.30
N VAL A 52 -22.70 -16.19 -12.21
CA VAL A 52 -21.75 -15.06 -12.20
C VAL A 52 -20.48 -15.52 -11.49
N PHE A 53 -19.36 -15.41 -12.18
CA PHE A 53 -18.03 -15.69 -11.64
C PHE A 53 -17.30 -14.36 -11.50
N LEU A 54 -16.87 -14.05 -10.28
CA LEU A 54 -16.18 -12.80 -9.96
C LEU A 54 -14.72 -13.06 -9.67
N THR A 55 -13.89 -12.17 -10.18
CA THR A 55 -12.48 -12.04 -9.77
C THR A 55 -12.34 -10.71 -9.06
N GLU A 56 -11.84 -10.75 -7.85
CA GLU A 56 -11.61 -9.55 -7.03
C GLU A 56 -10.19 -9.00 -7.25
N TYR A 57 -10.02 -7.69 -7.12
CA TYR A 57 -8.70 -7.09 -7.01
C TYR A 57 -8.02 -7.56 -5.72
N LYS A 58 -6.72 -7.85 -5.83
CA LYS A 58 -5.87 -8.13 -4.66
C LYS A 58 -5.06 -6.88 -4.33
N ALA A 59 -5.29 -6.34 -3.13
CA ALA A 59 -4.52 -5.20 -2.65
C ALA A 59 -3.08 -5.61 -2.33
N VAL A 60 -2.11 -4.85 -2.84
CA VAL A 60 -0.68 -4.97 -2.50
C VAL A 60 -0.20 -3.81 -1.64
N ALA A 61 -0.90 -2.67 -1.68
CA ALA A 61 -0.60 -1.48 -0.91
C ALA A 61 -1.86 -0.67 -0.62
N ILE A 62 -1.79 0.21 0.39
CA ILE A 62 -2.77 1.25 0.65
C ILE A 62 -2.30 2.52 -0.07
N TRP A 63 -3.20 3.19 -0.78
CA TRP A 63 -2.92 4.41 -1.52
C TRP A 63 -3.59 5.62 -0.89
N ASN A 64 -2.79 6.67 -0.64
CA ASN A 64 -3.25 7.94 -0.05
C ASN A 64 -4.13 7.79 1.21
N GLY A 65 -3.95 6.67 1.94
CA GLY A 65 -4.59 6.41 3.22
C GLY A 65 -6.00 5.82 3.16
N ASN A 66 -6.71 5.89 2.02
CA ASN A 66 -8.12 5.49 1.91
C ASN A 66 -8.47 4.64 0.68
N GLU A 67 -7.55 4.42 -0.21
CA GLU A 67 -7.71 3.62 -1.41
C GLU A 67 -6.74 2.44 -1.40
N LEU A 68 -6.91 1.51 -2.31
CA LEU A 68 -6.07 0.32 -2.45
C LEU A 68 -5.38 0.31 -3.82
N LEU A 69 -4.19 -0.29 -3.88
CA LEU A 69 -3.47 -0.56 -5.12
C LEU A 69 -3.42 -2.07 -5.38
N ASN A 70 -3.71 -2.45 -6.62
CA ASN A 70 -3.44 -3.80 -7.09
C ASN A 70 -1.97 -3.95 -7.58
N SER A 71 -1.61 -5.15 -8.00
CA SER A 71 -0.26 -5.45 -8.49
C SER A 71 0.14 -4.70 -9.76
N GLN A 72 -0.79 -4.15 -10.51
CA GLN A 72 -0.54 -3.32 -11.70
C GLN A 72 -0.44 -1.81 -11.38
N GLY A 73 -0.59 -1.43 -10.09
CA GLY A 73 -0.60 -0.04 -9.67
C GLY A 73 -1.90 0.70 -10.03
N GLN A 74 -2.98 -0.04 -10.28
CA GLN A 74 -4.30 0.55 -10.46
C GLN A 74 -4.92 0.79 -9.08
N VAL A 75 -5.48 1.97 -8.92
CA VAL A 75 -6.21 2.38 -7.72
C VAL A 75 -7.61 1.80 -7.76
N PHE A 76 -8.08 1.26 -6.66
CA PHE A 76 -9.45 0.79 -6.50
C PHE A 76 -9.94 1.03 -5.08
N ASN A 77 -11.25 1.16 -4.93
CA ASN A 77 -11.88 1.30 -3.62
C ASN A 77 -12.11 -0.06 -2.98
N GLY A 78 -11.80 -0.17 -1.70
CA GLY A 78 -12.03 -1.37 -0.92
C GLY A 78 -11.97 -1.07 0.58
N ASP A 79 -12.40 -2.03 1.38
CA ASP A 79 -12.40 -1.90 2.82
C ASP A 79 -11.02 -2.23 3.39
N ILE A 80 -10.27 -1.21 3.79
CA ILE A 80 -8.92 -1.35 4.37
C ILE A 80 -8.99 -2.17 5.67
N GLY A 81 -10.05 -2.04 6.46
CA GLY A 81 -10.22 -2.78 7.72
C GLY A 81 -10.37 -4.29 7.55
N LYS A 82 -10.67 -4.75 6.33
CA LYS A 82 -10.77 -6.18 5.99
C LYS A 82 -9.49 -6.79 5.42
N LEU A 83 -8.41 -6.02 5.32
CA LEU A 83 -7.13 -6.56 4.90
C LEU A 83 -6.60 -7.51 5.98
N ALA A 84 -6.31 -8.76 5.57
CA ALA A 84 -5.83 -9.81 6.48
C ALA A 84 -4.42 -9.53 7.03
N GLU A 85 -3.66 -8.66 6.34
CA GLU A 85 -2.28 -8.32 6.69
C GLU A 85 -2.07 -6.82 6.53
N GLU A 86 -1.16 -6.28 7.32
CA GLU A 86 -0.70 -4.91 7.18
C GLU A 86 -0.01 -4.70 5.83
N ARG A 87 -0.45 -3.70 5.08
CA ARG A 87 0.11 -3.33 3.78
C ARG A 87 0.94 -2.06 3.88
N VAL A 88 1.97 -1.96 3.05
CA VAL A 88 2.71 -0.71 2.90
C VAL A 88 1.76 0.42 2.51
N LYS A 89 2.00 1.61 3.07
CA LYS A 89 1.24 2.82 2.75
C LYS A 89 2.02 3.62 1.71
N LEU A 90 1.45 3.78 0.53
CA LEU A 90 2.03 4.52 -0.58
C LEU A 90 1.25 5.82 -0.78
N TYR A 91 1.97 6.92 -0.97
CA TYR A 91 1.38 8.24 -1.12
C TYR A 91 1.98 8.94 -2.33
N GLY A 92 1.16 9.70 -3.04
CA GLY A 92 1.62 10.49 -4.18
C GLY A 92 0.53 11.33 -4.82
N PRO A 93 0.92 12.25 -5.71
CA PRO A 93 0.00 12.99 -6.55
C PRO A 93 -0.88 12.09 -7.41
N ALA A 94 -1.96 12.65 -7.95
CA ALA A 94 -2.80 11.94 -8.91
C ALA A 94 -1.95 11.32 -10.04
N GLU A 95 -2.34 10.13 -10.50
CA GLU A 95 -1.70 9.37 -11.60
C GLU A 95 -0.28 8.86 -11.33
N THR A 96 0.31 9.08 -10.14
CA THR A 96 1.66 8.57 -9.82
C THR A 96 1.66 7.19 -9.15
N SER A 97 0.53 6.56 -8.95
CA SER A 97 0.39 5.30 -8.22
C SER A 97 1.28 4.17 -8.77
N LYS A 98 1.38 4.06 -10.10
CA LYS A 98 2.25 3.08 -10.77
C LYS A 98 3.73 3.36 -10.54
N GLU A 99 4.10 4.62 -10.59
CA GLU A 99 5.48 5.07 -10.35
C GLU A 99 5.91 4.78 -8.91
N VAL A 100 5.10 5.20 -7.94
CA VAL A 100 5.38 5.00 -6.51
C VAL A 100 5.46 3.51 -6.18
N LEU A 101 4.55 2.69 -6.74
CA LEU A 101 4.58 1.24 -6.58
C LEU A 101 5.85 0.62 -7.19
N ALA A 102 6.27 1.10 -8.36
CA ALA A 102 7.49 0.59 -9.03
C ALA A 102 8.75 0.93 -8.21
N VAL A 103 8.85 2.15 -7.70
CA VAL A 103 9.94 2.57 -6.82
C VAL A 103 9.97 1.72 -5.56
N TRP A 104 8.83 1.56 -4.87
CA TRP A 104 8.76 0.73 -3.67
C TRP A 104 9.24 -0.70 -3.94
N ARG A 105 8.80 -1.32 -5.03
CA ARG A 105 9.24 -2.68 -5.40
C ARG A 105 10.73 -2.79 -5.67
N LYS A 106 11.30 -1.74 -6.25
CA LYS A 106 12.73 -1.71 -6.56
C LYS A 106 13.58 -1.64 -5.29
N ILE A 107 13.23 -0.75 -4.36
CA ILE A 107 14.06 -0.50 -3.17
C ILE A 107 13.75 -1.42 -1.98
N SER A 108 12.52 -1.92 -1.86
CA SER A 108 12.08 -2.73 -0.71
C SER A 108 12.96 -3.96 -0.42
N PRO A 109 13.48 -4.72 -1.41
CA PRO A 109 14.38 -5.84 -1.15
C PRO A 109 15.71 -5.43 -0.51
N GLU A 110 16.21 -4.24 -0.81
CA GLU A 110 17.47 -3.71 -0.26
C GLU A 110 17.32 -3.41 1.24
N PHE A 111 16.18 -2.83 1.65
CA PHE A 111 15.85 -2.64 3.06
C PHE A 111 15.66 -3.97 3.78
N ALA A 112 14.95 -4.91 3.15
CA ALA A 112 14.72 -6.24 3.71
C ALA A 112 16.04 -7.00 4.00
N ALA A 113 17.08 -6.78 3.22
CA ALA A 113 18.41 -7.36 3.43
C ALA A 113 19.05 -6.90 4.76
N LEU A 114 18.59 -5.79 5.34
CA LEU A 114 18.99 -5.29 6.66
C LEU A 114 17.93 -5.51 7.74
N ASN A 115 16.94 -6.37 7.50
CA ASN A 115 15.78 -6.59 8.36
C ASN A 115 14.96 -5.32 8.62
N LEU A 116 14.98 -4.37 7.69
CA LEU A 116 14.16 -3.16 7.73
C LEU A 116 12.95 -3.32 6.80
N LYS A 117 11.80 -2.82 7.24
CA LYS A 117 10.59 -2.82 6.44
C LYS A 117 10.15 -1.38 6.16
N ILE A 118 9.86 -1.07 4.92
CA ILE A 118 9.27 0.20 4.53
C ILE A 118 7.79 0.18 4.96
N SER A 119 7.44 0.98 5.96
CA SER A 119 6.06 1.17 6.44
C SER A 119 5.29 2.11 5.51
N SER A 120 5.95 3.21 5.07
CA SER A 120 5.37 4.09 4.06
C SER A 120 6.41 4.69 3.12
N LEU A 121 5.98 4.97 1.89
CA LEU A 121 6.72 5.70 0.86
C LEU A 121 5.85 6.83 0.32
N LEU A 122 6.38 8.04 0.33
CA LEU A 122 5.70 9.24 -0.14
C LEU A 122 6.48 9.87 -1.30
N LEU A 123 5.77 10.21 -2.37
CA LEU A 123 6.19 11.14 -3.40
C LEU A 123 5.35 12.42 -3.26
N ASN A 124 5.96 13.54 -2.90
CA ASN A 124 5.20 14.81 -2.75
C ASN A 124 5.04 15.55 -4.10
N ASP A 125 4.24 16.62 -4.10
CA ASP A 125 3.98 17.44 -5.31
C ASP A 125 5.23 18.07 -5.92
N ARG A 126 6.29 18.24 -5.13
CA ARG A 126 7.59 18.76 -5.57
C ARG A 126 8.51 17.65 -6.09
N ARG A 127 7.99 16.46 -6.26
CA ARG A 127 8.71 15.26 -6.72
C ARG A 127 9.80 14.81 -5.75
N ALA A 128 9.71 15.14 -4.47
CA ALA A 128 10.62 14.68 -3.44
C ALA A 128 10.08 13.42 -2.77
N TRP A 129 10.98 12.48 -2.51
CA TRP A 129 10.73 11.20 -1.89
C TRP A 129 10.99 11.23 -0.39
N GLN A 130 10.14 10.58 0.36
CA GLN A 130 10.27 10.33 1.80
C GLN A 130 9.91 8.88 2.11
N ILE A 131 10.64 8.26 3.01
CA ILE A 131 10.37 6.90 3.51
C ILE A 131 10.17 6.97 5.02
N ILE A 132 9.24 6.17 5.53
CA ILE A 132 9.14 5.84 6.96
C ILE A 132 9.32 4.34 7.10
N LEU A 133 10.23 3.92 7.97
CA LEU A 133 10.48 2.53 8.29
C LEU A 133 9.54 2.04 9.40
N ASP A 134 9.42 0.74 9.55
CA ASP A 134 8.69 0.09 10.65
C ASP A 134 9.30 0.40 12.03
N THR A 135 10.60 0.71 12.09
CA THR A 135 11.31 1.21 13.26
C THR A 135 10.93 2.64 13.65
N GLY A 136 10.16 3.36 12.82
CA GLY A 136 9.82 4.77 13.00
C GLY A 136 10.82 5.74 12.40
N ILE A 137 11.96 5.30 11.89
CA ILE A 137 12.95 6.16 11.23
C ILE A 137 12.36 6.79 9.97
N ARG A 138 12.47 8.11 9.87
CA ARG A 138 12.07 8.87 8.68
C ARG A 138 13.30 9.24 7.84
N LEU A 139 13.23 8.94 6.54
CA LEU A 139 14.27 9.25 5.56
C LEU A 139 13.79 10.34 4.61
N GLU A 140 14.54 11.43 4.52
CA GLU A 140 14.33 12.51 3.57
C GLU A 140 15.26 12.30 2.37
N LEU A 141 14.72 11.87 1.25
CA LEU A 141 15.52 11.48 0.07
C LEU A 141 15.55 12.58 -0.99
N GLY A 142 14.59 13.54 -0.96
CA GLY A 142 14.51 14.59 -1.98
C GLY A 142 14.11 14.05 -3.35
N LYS A 143 14.39 14.83 -4.40
CA LYS A 143 13.90 14.56 -5.76
C LYS A 143 14.93 13.92 -6.70
N GLU A 144 16.20 14.01 -6.39
CA GLU A 144 17.30 13.62 -7.26
C GLU A 144 18.04 12.42 -6.67
N SER A 145 18.70 11.62 -7.52
CA SER A 145 19.60 10.53 -7.13
C SER A 145 19.03 9.58 -6.07
N LEU A 146 17.76 9.19 -6.21
CA LEU A 146 17.06 8.35 -5.23
C LEU A 146 17.86 7.09 -4.89
N GLU A 147 18.37 6.38 -5.89
CA GLU A 147 19.10 5.12 -5.72
C GLU A 147 20.40 5.33 -4.93
N GLU A 148 21.21 6.31 -5.30
CA GLU A 148 22.45 6.64 -4.60
C GLU A 148 22.18 7.02 -3.13
N ARG A 149 21.09 7.74 -2.87
CA ARG A 149 20.70 8.13 -1.51
C ARG A 149 20.21 6.95 -0.69
N VAL A 150 19.50 6.02 -1.30
CA VAL A 150 19.13 4.75 -0.66
C VAL A 150 20.37 3.93 -0.31
N GLU A 151 21.31 3.75 -1.24
CA GLU A 151 22.58 3.04 -1.00
C GLU A 151 23.38 3.71 0.14
N ARG A 152 23.43 5.04 0.15
CA ARG A 152 24.10 5.81 1.21
C ARG A 152 23.45 5.58 2.57
N PHE A 153 22.11 5.58 2.62
CA PHE A 153 21.39 5.24 3.84
C PHE A 153 21.73 3.83 4.33
N LEU A 154 21.67 2.83 3.46
CA LEU A 154 21.95 1.44 3.82
C LEU A 154 23.37 1.24 4.35
N SER A 155 24.34 1.95 3.76
CA SER A 155 25.72 1.95 4.21
C SER A 155 25.87 2.63 5.57
N LEU A 156 25.22 3.78 5.75
CA LEU A 156 25.22 4.51 7.02
C LEU A 156 24.56 3.68 8.13
N TYR A 157 23.41 3.08 7.86
CA TYR A 157 22.66 2.29 8.83
C TYR A 157 23.47 1.08 9.36
N LYS A 158 24.21 0.40 8.48
CA LYS A 158 25.14 -0.69 8.88
C LYS A 158 26.21 -0.21 9.86
N ASN A 159 26.73 1.02 9.65
CA ASN A 159 27.79 1.57 10.48
C ASN A 159 27.29 2.11 11.83
N LEU A 160 26.01 2.44 11.95
CA LEU A 160 25.41 2.92 13.20
C LEU A 160 25.29 1.80 14.26
N GLY A 161 25.19 0.54 13.84
CA GLY A 161 25.07 -0.60 14.75
C GLY A 161 23.93 -0.43 15.76
N SER A 162 24.25 -0.53 17.07
CA SER A 162 23.28 -0.37 18.17
C SER A 162 22.66 1.02 18.24
N ASP A 163 23.36 2.06 17.82
CA ASP A 163 22.87 3.44 17.88
C ASP A 163 21.70 3.68 16.90
N SER A 164 21.54 2.81 15.91
CA SER A 164 20.42 2.86 14.97
C SER A 164 19.05 2.89 15.64
N GLN A 165 18.90 2.29 16.82
CA GLN A 165 17.65 2.28 17.58
C GLN A 165 17.23 3.65 18.11
N ARG A 166 18.17 4.59 18.22
CA ARG A 166 17.94 5.96 18.71
C ARG A 166 17.69 6.95 17.57
N VAL A 167 17.83 6.53 16.32
CA VAL A 167 17.65 7.41 15.16
C VAL A 167 16.17 7.70 14.95
N SER A 168 15.82 8.99 14.87
CA SER A 168 14.47 9.46 14.55
C SER A 168 14.30 9.83 13.09
N TYR A 169 15.30 10.47 12.48
CA TYR A 169 15.28 10.77 11.06
C TYR A 169 16.71 10.82 10.48
N ILE A 170 16.80 10.64 9.16
CA ILE A 170 18.03 10.83 8.38
C ILE A 170 17.68 11.66 7.14
N ASP A 171 18.34 12.81 7.01
CA ASP A 171 18.24 13.66 5.84
C ASP A 171 19.39 13.40 4.88
N LEU A 172 19.05 12.87 3.71
CA LEU A 172 19.99 12.46 2.66
C LEU A 172 19.98 13.42 1.45
N ARG A 173 19.33 14.57 1.57
CA ARG A 173 19.21 15.53 0.46
C ARG A 173 20.53 16.22 0.08
N TYR A 174 21.53 16.10 0.91
CA TYR A 174 22.87 16.60 0.64
C TYR A 174 23.57 15.77 -0.47
N ASP A 175 24.49 16.41 -1.20
CA ASP A 175 25.24 15.73 -2.27
C ASP A 175 26.19 14.67 -1.68
N THR A 176 26.79 14.97 -0.53
CA THR A 176 27.66 14.04 0.21
C THR A 176 27.26 13.99 1.67
N GLY A 177 27.19 12.78 2.24
CA GLY A 177 26.85 12.60 3.65
C GLY A 177 25.36 12.61 3.94
N ALA A 178 25.01 12.74 5.20
CA ALA A 178 23.64 12.81 5.73
C ALA A 178 23.63 13.54 7.07
N SER A 179 22.47 14.15 7.41
CA SER A 179 22.20 14.63 8.76
C SER A 179 21.36 13.60 9.50
N VAL A 180 21.76 13.26 10.72
CA VAL A 180 21.06 12.28 11.57
C VAL A 180 20.45 12.99 12.77
N GLY A 181 19.16 12.82 12.96
CA GLY A 181 18.45 13.24 14.15
C GLY A 181 18.15 12.07 15.06
N TRP A 182 18.17 12.29 16.34
CA TRP A 182 18.04 11.29 17.37
C TRP A 182 16.75 11.49 18.16
N PHE A 183 16.17 10.42 18.68
CA PHE A 183 15.15 10.56 19.71
C PHE A 183 15.81 11.11 20.98
N PRO A 184 15.09 11.93 21.78
CA PRO A 184 15.58 12.36 23.07
C PRO A 184 15.95 11.16 23.92
N GLU A 185 17.02 11.27 24.72
CA GLU A 185 17.28 10.29 25.75
C GLU A 185 16.09 10.29 26.71
N GLN A 186 15.43 9.13 26.87
CA GLN A 186 14.51 8.95 27.95
C GLN A 186 15.34 8.98 29.22
N GLU A 187 15.25 10.04 29.99
CA GLU A 187 15.69 10.02 31.39
C GLU A 187 14.91 8.86 32.03
N LEU A 188 15.61 7.78 32.31
CA LEU A 188 15.11 6.75 33.21
C LEU A 188 14.96 7.46 34.56
N GLU A 189 13.74 7.86 34.91
CA GLU A 189 13.40 8.26 36.26
C GLU A 189 13.79 7.09 37.15
N GLN A 190 14.95 7.22 37.77
CA GLN A 190 15.32 6.42 38.92
C GLN A 190 14.32 6.85 40.01
N GLU A 191 13.24 6.08 40.17
CA GLU A 191 12.51 6.08 41.42
C GLU A 191 13.52 5.73 42.51
N SER A 192 14.07 6.75 43.13
CA SER A 192 14.70 6.65 44.43
C SER A 192 13.61 6.26 45.40
N THR A 193 13.48 4.98 45.68
CA THR A 193 12.88 4.47 46.89
C THR A 193 13.80 4.85 48.05
N ASP A 194 13.58 6.03 48.59
CA ASP A 194 14.01 6.34 49.95
C ASP A 194 12.92 5.84 50.91
N ASP A 195 13.34 4.84 51.64
CA ASP A 195 12.74 4.35 52.86
C ASP A 195 13.32 5.11 54.05
#